data_7b0c9ac8b0ea26239ca4442e1e1c5a57
#
_entry.id   7b0c9ac8b0ea26239ca4442e1e1c5a57
#
_cell.length_a   1.000
_cell.length_b   1.000
_cell.length_c   1.000
_cell.angle_alpha   90.00
_cell.angle_beta   90.00
_cell.angle_gamma   90.00
#
_symmetry.space_group_name_H-M   'P 1'
#
loop_
_entity.id
_entity.type
_entity.pdbx_description
1 polymer ?
#
loop_
_entity_poly.entity_id
_entity_poly.type
_entity_poly.pdbx_seq_one_letter_code
_entity_poly.pdbx_strand_id
1 'polypeptide(L)'
;MGLDWQVEGFGNFSSLGESDMLLRNSNTDGLEVYDIANNAITNAVFIGTVGLDWQFSGVGNFSGVAGETDLLLRNSTTGRLEVYDINNNQITGSAFIGTVGLDRQFAGIAPIHAAGASDLVLRNVNSGAFEVYDIANNQITGAAPLGQVGLGWQLGGFAALPPTASTGSVDGSSQAAQLVQAMAGFGSGAADTSNAVSLAAETPQQPFLTTPQHA
;
A
#
# COMPACT_ATOMS: atom_id res chain seq x y z
N MET A 1 -11.54 -8.89 -21.44
CA MET A 1 -10.14 -8.67 -20.95
C MET A 1 -9.35 -9.92 -21.31
N GLY A 2 -8.17 -9.78 -21.97
CA GLY A 2 -7.30 -10.91 -22.33
C GLY A 2 -6.44 -11.35 -21.13
N LEU A 3 -5.83 -12.54 -21.22
CA LEU A 3 -4.94 -13.08 -20.19
C LEU A 3 -3.59 -12.34 -20.08
N ASP A 4 -3.29 -11.49 -21.03
CA ASP A 4 -2.09 -10.66 -21.14
C ASP A 4 -2.18 -9.32 -20.37
N TRP A 5 -3.31 -9.04 -19.72
CA TRP A 5 -3.50 -7.88 -18.87
C TRP A 5 -3.29 -8.23 -17.39
N GLN A 6 -2.46 -7.45 -16.72
CA GLN A 6 -2.13 -7.57 -15.30
C GLN A 6 -2.64 -6.36 -14.54
N VAL A 7 -3.18 -6.59 -13.34
CA VAL A 7 -3.57 -5.50 -12.44
C VAL A 7 -2.30 -4.93 -11.80
N GLU A 8 -2.08 -3.63 -11.98
CA GLU A 8 -0.97 -2.91 -11.37
C GLU A 8 -1.38 -2.28 -10.03
N GLY A 9 -2.61 -1.76 -9.92
CA GLY A 9 -3.06 -1.17 -8.67
C GLY A 9 -4.46 -0.59 -8.75
N PHE A 10 -4.88 -0.03 -7.63
CA PHE A 10 -6.15 0.67 -7.48
C PHE A 10 -5.91 2.08 -6.98
N GLY A 11 -6.66 3.05 -7.50
CA GLY A 11 -6.57 4.45 -7.12
C GLY A 11 -7.64 5.30 -7.77
N ASN A 12 -7.73 6.57 -7.41
CA ASN A 12 -8.69 7.50 -8.00
C ASN A 12 -8.11 8.12 -9.29
N PHE A 13 -8.00 7.32 -10.36
CA PHE A 13 -7.42 7.76 -11.64
C PHE A 13 -8.41 8.59 -12.46
N SER A 14 -9.71 8.31 -12.31
CA SER A 14 -10.79 9.06 -12.94
C SER A 14 -11.03 10.44 -12.32
N SER A 15 -10.50 10.68 -11.11
CA SER A 15 -10.78 11.88 -10.29
C SER A 15 -12.23 12.01 -9.84
N LEU A 16 -13.02 10.92 -9.88
CA LEU A 16 -14.42 10.90 -9.44
C LEU A 16 -14.56 10.55 -7.94
N GLY A 17 -13.44 10.21 -7.26
CA GLY A 17 -13.40 9.89 -5.83
C GLY A 17 -13.64 8.42 -5.51
N GLU A 18 -13.81 7.57 -6.50
CA GLU A 18 -13.94 6.12 -6.39
C GLU A 18 -12.59 5.45 -6.66
N SER A 19 -12.47 4.16 -6.34
CA SER A 19 -11.26 3.40 -6.64
C SER A 19 -11.38 2.74 -8.00
N ASP A 20 -10.59 3.22 -8.94
CA ASP A 20 -10.44 2.66 -10.28
C ASP A 20 -9.33 1.62 -10.30
N MET A 21 -9.28 0.80 -11.34
CA MET A 21 -8.29 -0.24 -11.52
C MET A 21 -7.37 0.09 -12.68
N LEU A 22 -6.05 0.14 -12.42
CA LEU A 22 -5.03 0.29 -13.46
C LEU A 22 -4.53 -1.09 -13.90
N LEU A 23 -4.55 -1.32 -15.21
CA LEU A 23 -4.02 -2.52 -15.83
C LEU A 23 -2.89 -2.19 -16.79
N ARG A 24 -1.99 -3.15 -16.95
CA ARG A 24 -0.91 -3.13 -17.93
C ARG A 24 -0.93 -4.38 -18.78
N ASN A 25 -0.73 -4.21 -20.07
CA ASN A 25 -0.59 -5.33 -21.01
C ASN A 25 0.85 -5.82 -21.01
N SER A 26 1.09 -7.10 -20.74
CA SER A 26 2.41 -7.71 -20.62
C SER A 26 3.16 -7.83 -21.96
N ASN A 27 2.47 -7.71 -23.10
CA ASN A 27 3.06 -7.82 -24.43
C ASN A 27 3.34 -6.47 -25.09
N THR A 28 2.52 -5.45 -24.79
CA THR A 28 2.58 -4.14 -25.46
C THR A 28 2.93 -3.00 -24.51
N ASP A 29 2.93 -3.25 -23.18
CA ASP A 29 3.05 -2.25 -22.12
C ASP A 29 2.02 -1.12 -22.19
N GLY A 30 0.91 -1.37 -22.88
CA GLY A 30 -0.24 -0.49 -22.82
C GLY A 30 -0.81 -0.40 -21.42
N LEU A 31 -1.16 0.80 -20.99
CA LEU A 31 -1.83 1.09 -19.72
C LEU A 31 -3.29 1.42 -19.98
N GLU A 32 -4.18 0.82 -19.19
CA GLU A 32 -5.62 1.02 -19.29
C GLU A 32 -6.20 1.19 -17.90
N VAL A 33 -7.04 2.21 -17.72
CA VAL A 33 -7.79 2.46 -16.49
C VAL A 33 -9.22 1.99 -16.68
N TYR A 34 -9.72 1.27 -15.69
CA TYR A 34 -11.11 0.86 -15.58
C TYR A 34 -11.77 1.59 -14.42
N ASP A 35 -12.69 2.49 -14.71
CA ASP A 35 -13.49 3.18 -13.70
C ASP A 35 -14.49 2.18 -13.09
N ILE A 36 -14.55 2.14 -11.77
CA ILE A 36 -15.39 1.19 -11.03
C ILE A 36 -16.33 1.95 -10.11
N ALA A 37 -17.63 1.75 -10.31
CA ALA A 37 -18.65 2.29 -9.42
C ALA A 37 -19.73 1.24 -9.15
N ASN A 38 -20.26 1.17 -7.92
CA ASN A 38 -21.31 0.23 -7.53
C ASN A 38 -21.00 -1.23 -7.88
N ASN A 39 -19.76 -1.66 -7.70
CA ASN A 39 -19.26 -3.00 -8.01
C ASN A 39 -19.33 -3.38 -9.51
N ALA A 40 -19.33 -2.40 -10.39
CA ALA A 40 -19.35 -2.60 -11.83
C ALA A 40 -18.30 -1.71 -12.51
N ILE A 41 -17.70 -2.22 -13.60
CA ILE A 41 -16.89 -1.41 -14.49
C ILE A 41 -17.84 -0.50 -15.28
N THR A 42 -17.63 0.81 -15.16
CA THR A 42 -18.48 1.82 -15.81
C THR A 42 -17.84 2.43 -17.05
N ASN A 43 -16.49 2.38 -17.12
CA ASN A 43 -15.73 2.92 -18.24
C ASN A 43 -14.39 2.19 -18.36
N ALA A 44 -13.73 2.30 -19.53
CA ALA A 44 -12.39 1.80 -19.78
C ALA A 44 -11.66 2.79 -20.69
N VAL A 45 -10.46 3.22 -20.29
CA VAL A 45 -9.70 4.24 -21.02
C VAL A 45 -8.26 3.80 -21.16
N PHE A 46 -7.77 3.73 -22.40
CA PHE A 46 -6.35 3.57 -22.68
C PHE A 46 -5.62 4.89 -22.41
N ILE A 47 -4.64 4.89 -21.51
CA ILE A 47 -3.97 6.11 -21.06
C ILE A 47 -2.54 6.29 -21.62
N GLY A 48 -1.98 5.26 -22.27
CA GLY A 48 -0.66 5.34 -22.86
C GLY A 48 0.09 4.03 -22.89
N THR A 49 1.36 4.10 -23.23
CA THR A 49 2.29 2.96 -23.28
C THR A 49 3.60 3.34 -22.59
N VAL A 50 4.12 2.46 -21.74
CA VAL A 50 5.47 2.56 -21.16
C VAL A 50 6.38 1.52 -21.82
N GLY A 51 7.67 1.54 -21.57
CA GLY A 51 8.57 0.52 -22.18
C GLY A 51 8.56 -0.80 -21.38
N LEU A 52 8.88 -1.93 -22.04
CA LEU A 52 8.96 -3.27 -21.43
C LEU A 52 10.01 -3.38 -20.29
N ASP A 53 10.97 -2.47 -20.26
CA ASP A 53 11.98 -2.38 -19.21
C ASP A 53 11.51 -1.62 -17.97
N TRP A 54 10.29 -1.09 -17.96
CA TRP A 54 9.69 -0.46 -16.79
C TRP A 54 8.83 -1.44 -16.01
N GLN A 55 9.00 -1.46 -14.71
CA GLN A 55 8.28 -2.31 -13.77
C GLN A 55 7.44 -1.45 -12.83
N PHE A 56 6.28 -1.97 -12.47
CA PHE A 56 5.41 -1.36 -11.46
C PHE A 56 6.15 -1.22 -10.13
N SER A 57 6.03 -0.04 -9.52
CA SER A 57 6.60 0.29 -8.22
C SER A 57 5.62 1.04 -7.31
N GLY A 58 4.34 1.02 -7.65
CA GLY A 58 3.29 1.50 -6.79
C GLY A 58 2.40 2.58 -7.39
N VAL A 59 1.31 2.83 -6.70
CA VAL A 59 0.40 3.95 -6.94
C VAL A 59 0.25 4.75 -5.66
N GLY A 60 0.11 6.06 -5.78
CA GLY A 60 -0.02 6.97 -4.66
C GLY A 60 -0.13 8.41 -5.14
N ASN A 61 -0.34 9.35 -4.25
CA ASN A 61 -0.29 10.77 -4.60
C ASN A 61 1.14 11.28 -4.41
N PHE A 62 1.96 11.20 -5.45
CA PHE A 62 3.36 11.64 -5.43
C PHE A 62 3.52 13.09 -5.85
N SER A 63 2.59 13.59 -6.68
CA SER A 63 2.53 14.99 -7.13
C SER A 63 2.15 15.95 -6.00
N GLY A 64 1.40 15.47 -5.01
CA GLY A 64 0.83 16.29 -3.95
C GLY A 64 -0.46 17.01 -4.35
N VAL A 65 -0.98 16.74 -5.54
CA VAL A 65 -2.26 17.31 -6.01
C VAL A 65 -3.41 16.51 -5.39
N ALA A 66 -4.28 17.20 -4.66
CA ALA A 66 -5.38 16.55 -3.97
C ALA A 66 -6.36 15.88 -4.96
N GLY A 67 -6.72 14.63 -4.69
CA GLY A 67 -7.66 13.87 -5.51
C GLY A 67 -7.05 13.16 -6.71
N GLU A 68 -5.73 13.27 -6.91
CA GLU A 68 -5.00 12.50 -7.92
C GLU A 68 -4.42 11.21 -7.36
N THR A 69 -4.25 10.24 -8.23
CA THR A 69 -3.46 9.04 -7.95
C THR A 69 -2.46 8.84 -9.08
N ASP A 70 -1.18 8.90 -8.76
CA ASP A 70 -0.08 8.81 -9.69
C ASP A 70 0.47 7.40 -9.76
N LEU A 71 1.17 7.09 -10.85
CA LEU A 71 1.84 5.81 -11.09
C LEU A 71 3.34 5.98 -10.93
N LEU A 72 3.96 5.17 -10.08
CA LEU A 72 5.42 5.07 -9.95
C LEU A 72 5.92 3.82 -10.68
N LEU A 73 6.85 4.02 -11.59
CA LEU A 73 7.55 2.96 -12.30
C LEU A 73 9.05 2.98 -12.00
N ARG A 74 9.67 1.79 -12.08
CA ARG A 74 11.12 1.61 -11.97
C ARG A 74 11.65 0.90 -13.21
N ASN A 75 12.68 1.45 -13.81
CA ASN A 75 13.38 0.80 -14.92
C ASN A 75 14.23 -0.38 -14.41
N SER A 76 14.01 -1.56 -14.97
CA SER A 76 14.63 -2.83 -14.53
C SER A 76 16.13 -2.92 -14.84
N THR A 77 16.62 -2.14 -15.79
CA THR A 77 18.01 -2.16 -16.26
C THR A 77 18.87 -1.07 -15.66
N THR A 78 18.26 0.07 -15.34
CA THR A 78 18.99 1.25 -14.84
C THR A 78 18.67 1.60 -13.39
N GLY A 79 17.56 1.09 -12.85
CA GLY A 79 17.06 1.46 -11.52
C GLY A 79 16.43 2.85 -11.45
N ARG A 80 16.21 3.53 -12.59
CA ARG A 80 15.55 4.84 -12.62
C ARG A 80 14.13 4.73 -12.12
N LEU A 81 13.70 5.72 -11.35
CA LEU A 81 12.34 5.90 -10.87
C LEU A 81 11.68 7.05 -11.63
N GLU A 82 10.46 6.84 -12.09
CA GLU A 82 9.69 7.84 -12.82
C GLU A 82 8.23 7.80 -12.33
N VAL A 83 7.71 8.97 -12.01
CA VAL A 83 6.31 9.18 -11.65
C VAL A 83 5.56 9.67 -12.88
N TYR A 84 4.35 9.15 -13.08
CA TYR A 84 3.38 9.61 -14.06
C TYR A 84 2.17 10.15 -13.31
N ASP A 85 1.92 11.45 -13.44
CA ASP A 85 0.75 12.11 -12.86
C ASP A 85 -0.49 11.71 -13.67
N ILE A 86 -1.53 11.23 -13.00
CA ILE A 86 -2.76 10.77 -13.68
C ILE A 86 -3.96 11.52 -13.10
N ASN A 87 -4.71 12.18 -14.00
CA ASN A 87 -5.93 12.91 -13.67
C ASN A 87 -6.96 12.72 -14.78
N ASN A 88 -8.23 12.51 -14.42
CA ASN A 88 -9.31 12.27 -15.39
C ASN A 88 -8.97 11.19 -16.43
N ASN A 89 -8.37 10.09 -16.01
CA ASN A 89 -7.93 8.99 -16.88
C ASN A 89 -6.95 9.42 -17.98
N GLN A 90 -6.10 10.38 -17.70
CA GLN A 90 -5.06 10.87 -18.62
C GLN A 90 -3.75 11.04 -17.88
N ILE A 91 -2.64 10.69 -18.54
CA ILE A 91 -1.31 11.08 -18.06
C ILE A 91 -1.16 12.58 -18.33
N THR A 92 -1.05 13.37 -17.28
CA THR A 92 -0.95 14.84 -17.33
C THR A 92 0.48 15.33 -17.20
N GLY A 93 1.36 14.50 -16.63
CA GLY A 93 2.77 14.82 -16.44
C GLY A 93 3.62 13.58 -16.21
N SER A 94 4.93 13.76 -16.22
CA SER A 94 5.88 12.76 -15.77
C SER A 94 7.11 13.43 -15.17
N ALA A 95 7.73 12.77 -14.19
CA ALA A 95 8.92 13.25 -13.52
C ALA A 95 9.91 12.12 -13.23
N PHE A 96 11.18 12.32 -13.60
CA PHE A 96 12.28 11.50 -13.09
C PHE A 96 12.57 11.92 -11.65
N ILE A 97 12.45 11.00 -10.69
CA ILE A 97 12.61 11.31 -9.27
C ILE A 97 13.90 10.78 -8.65
N GLY A 98 14.64 9.93 -9.37
CA GLY A 98 15.91 9.40 -8.87
C GLY A 98 16.26 8.04 -9.45
N THR A 99 17.32 7.44 -8.89
CA THR A 99 17.80 6.12 -9.27
C THR A 99 18.11 5.31 -8.01
N VAL A 100 17.65 4.05 -7.97
CA VAL A 100 17.92 3.11 -6.88
C VAL A 100 18.72 1.91 -7.38
N GLY A 101 19.39 1.21 -6.47
CA GLY A 101 20.18 0.02 -6.84
C GLY A 101 19.32 -1.07 -7.46
N LEU A 102 19.89 -1.85 -8.38
CA LEU A 102 19.20 -2.99 -9.02
C LEU A 102 18.95 -4.15 -8.05
N ASP A 103 19.63 -4.16 -6.91
CA ASP A 103 19.42 -5.06 -5.79
C ASP A 103 18.24 -4.66 -4.89
N ARG A 104 17.52 -3.61 -5.24
CA ARG A 104 16.31 -3.14 -4.55
C ARG A 104 15.06 -3.71 -5.22
N GLN A 105 14.14 -4.20 -4.42
CA GLN A 105 12.84 -4.70 -4.86
C GLN A 105 11.75 -3.85 -4.24
N PHE A 106 10.68 -3.61 -4.99
CA PHE A 106 9.49 -2.95 -4.49
C PHE A 106 8.91 -3.71 -3.30
N ALA A 107 8.62 -3.00 -2.23
CA ALA A 107 7.99 -3.54 -1.03
C ALA A 107 6.61 -2.92 -0.78
N GLY A 108 6.40 -1.65 -1.12
CA GLY A 108 5.10 -1.01 -1.03
C GLY A 108 5.15 0.50 -1.02
N ILE A 109 3.97 1.11 -1.05
CA ILE A 109 3.75 2.54 -0.83
C ILE A 109 2.94 2.68 0.45
N ALA A 110 3.38 3.58 1.34
CA ALA A 110 2.68 3.83 2.60
C ALA A 110 3.04 5.22 3.17
N PRO A 111 2.20 5.81 4.01
CA PRO A 111 2.49 7.06 4.71
C PRO A 111 3.43 6.83 5.90
N ILE A 112 4.74 6.71 5.63
CA ILE A 112 5.75 6.38 6.64
C ILE A 112 6.25 7.62 7.37
N HIS A 113 6.68 8.67 6.62
CA HIS A 113 7.26 9.87 7.24
C HIS A 113 6.19 10.84 7.75
N ALA A 114 5.00 10.86 7.13
CA ALA A 114 3.91 11.75 7.50
C ALA A 114 2.55 11.17 7.11
N ALA A 115 1.50 11.55 7.84
CA ALA A 115 0.13 11.16 7.49
C ALA A 115 -0.25 11.73 6.11
N GLY A 116 -0.81 10.87 5.25
CA GLY A 116 -1.20 11.23 3.89
C GLY A 116 -0.05 11.25 2.87
N ALA A 117 1.18 11.00 3.28
CA ALA A 117 2.31 10.84 2.37
C ALA A 117 2.19 9.55 1.54
N SER A 118 2.89 9.53 0.41
CA SER A 118 3.03 8.35 -0.44
C SER A 118 4.51 8.01 -0.57
N ASP A 119 5.07 7.37 0.48
CA ASP A 119 6.47 7.04 0.53
C ASP A 119 6.74 5.69 -0.10
N LEU A 120 7.84 5.59 -0.83
CA LEU A 120 8.29 4.36 -1.46
C LEU A 120 9.12 3.54 -0.48
N VAL A 121 8.73 2.31 -0.24
CA VAL A 121 9.54 1.35 0.53
C VAL A 121 10.14 0.32 -0.41
N LEU A 122 11.45 0.19 -0.35
CA LEU A 122 12.21 -0.82 -1.08
C LEU A 122 12.90 -1.79 -0.11
N ARG A 123 13.08 -3.03 -0.57
CA ARG A 123 13.82 -4.07 0.15
C ARG A 123 15.03 -4.49 -0.65
N ASN A 124 16.17 -4.59 -0.01
CA ASN A 124 17.37 -5.18 -0.59
C ASN A 124 17.23 -6.69 -0.68
N VAL A 125 17.37 -7.26 -1.88
CA VAL A 125 17.16 -8.70 -2.13
C VAL A 125 18.29 -9.57 -1.58
N ASN A 126 19.47 -9.00 -1.30
CA ASN A 126 20.64 -9.72 -0.82
C ASN A 126 20.75 -9.71 0.72
N SER A 127 20.29 -8.64 1.36
CA SER A 127 20.41 -8.46 2.80
C SER A 127 19.07 -8.52 3.55
N GLY A 128 17.96 -8.23 2.88
CA GLY A 128 16.65 -8.09 3.51
C GLY A 128 16.46 -6.73 4.21
N ALA A 129 17.38 -5.78 4.02
CA ALA A 129 17.27 -4.43 4.57
C ALA A 129 16.17 -3.64 3.86
N PHE A 130 15.36 -2.94 4.63
CA PHE A 130 14.33 -2.01 4.13
C PHE A 130 14.83 -0.57 4.19
N GLU A 131 14.45 0.20 3.20
CA GLU A 131 14.72 1.61 3.08
C GLU A 131 13.45 2.33 2.60
N VAL A 132 13.11 3.44 3.23
CA VAL A 132 12.03 4.32 2.81
C VAL A 132 12.62 5.52 2.06
N TYR A 133 11.90 5.94 1.03
CA TYR A 133 12.16 7.17 0.28
C TYR A 133 10.92 8.05 0.42
N ASP A 134 11.10 9.19 1.07
CA ASP A 134 10.05 10.19 1.24
C ASP A 134 9.83 10.90 -0.09
N ILE A 135 8.61 10.90 -0.60
CA ILE A 135 8.28 11.51 -1.88
C ILE A 135 7.26 12.61 -1.68
N ALA A 136 7.54 13.79 -2.23
CA ALA A 136 6.61 14.91 -2.29
C ALA A 136 6.88 15.76 -3.53
N ASN A 137 5.82 16.28 -4.16
CA ASN A 137 5.91 17.13 -5.36
C ASN A 137 6.78 16.49 -6.46
N ASN A 138 6.60 15.19 -6.69
CA ASN A 138 7.37 14.41 -7.67
C ASN A 138 8.89 14.48 -7.45
N GLN A 139 9.33 14.50 -6.19
CA GLN A 139 10.75 14.52 -5.81
C GLN A 139 10.99 13.62 -4.60
N ILE A 140 12.13 12.94 -4.57
CA ILE A 140 12.62 12.31 -3.34
C ILE A 140 13.14 13.43 -2.45
N THR A 141 12.50 13.61 -1.29
CA THR A 141 12.84 14.64 -0.30
C THR A 141 13.67 14.11 0.86
N GLY A 142 13.67 12.80 1.06
CA GLY A 142 14.43 12.13 2.09
C GLY A 142 14.57 10.64 1.83
N ALA A 143 15.46 10.00 2.57
CA ALA A 143 15.61 8.55 2.61
C ALA A 143 16.12 8.12 3.99
N ALA A 144 15.57 6.99 4.50
CA ALA A 144 15.97 6.45 5.78
C ALA A 144 15.93 4.93 5.82
N PRO A 145 16.86 4.26 6.53
CA PRO A 145 16.77 2.82 6.75
C PRO A 145 15.64 2.52 7.75
N LEU A 146 14.80 1.52 7.43
CA LEU A 146 13.75 1.03 8.32
C LEU A 146 14.17 -0.21 9.13
N GLY A 147 15.39 -0.71 8.89
CA GLY A 147 15.89 -1.94 9.52
C GLY A 147 15.97 -3.11 8.55
N GLN A 148 16.18 -4.30 9.09
CA GLN A 148 16.43 -5.51 8.31
C GLN A 148 15.64 -6.69 8.86
N VAL A 149 15.07 -7.49 7.97
CA VAL A 149 14.46 -8.80 8.29
C VAL A 149 15.10 -9.89 7.45
N GLY A 150 15.14 -11.10 7.98
CA GLY A 150 15.74 -12.24 7.28
C GLY A 150 15.08 -12.50 5.93
N LEU A 151 15.84 -13.03 4.96
CA LEU A 151 15.37 -13.27 3.59
C LEU A 151 14.23 -14.29 3.50
N GLY A 152 14.06 -15.14 4.52
CA GLY A 152 12.95 -16.09 4.60
C GLY A 152 11.59 -15.45 4.95
N TRP A 153 11.56 -14.17 5.29
CA TRP A 153 10.32 -13.45 5.58
C TRP A 153 9.81 -12.73 4.34
N GLN A 154 8.50 -12.77 4.14
CA GLN A 154 7.81 -12.03 3.10
C GLN A 154 7.00 -10.91 3.72
N LEU A 155 6.97 -9.75 3.07
CA LEU A 155 6.13 -8.63 3.48
C LEU A 155 4.66 -8.96 3.16
N GLY A 156 3.78 -8.86 4.15
CA GLY A 156 2.34 -9.06 3.96
C GLY A 156 1.60 -7.85 3.41
N GLY A 157 2.12 -6.66 3.65
CA GLY A 157 1.55 -5.38 3.19
C GLY A 157 1.79 -4.25 4.16
N PHE A 158 1.32 -3.06 3.78
CA PHE A 158 1.26 -1.86 4.61
C PHE A 158 -0.20 -1.46 4.84
N ALA A 159 -0.51 -0.89 6.00
CA ALA A 159 -1.77 -0.22 6.21
C ALA A 159 -1.77 1.11 5.43
N ALA A 160 -2.71 1.29 4.51
CA ALA A 160 -2.77 2.47 3.65
C ALA A 160 -3.09 3.78 4.40
N LEU A 161 -3.75 3.66 5.55
CA LEU A 161 -4.09 4.80 6.41
C LEU A 161 -3.86 4.39 7.86
N PRO A 162 -3.11 5.18 8.65
CA PRO A 162 -3.21 5.04 10.10
C PRO A 162 -4.68 5.23 10.49
N PRO A 163 -5.22 4.46 11.46
CA PRO A 163 -6.57 4.69 11.92
C PRO A 163 -6.69 6.17 12.31
N THR A 164 -7.55 6.90 11.62
CA THR A 164 -7.86 8.28 12.01
C THR A 164 -8.36 8.21 13.44
N ALA A 165 -7.62 8.82 14.37
CA ALA A 165 -8.14 9.04 15.70
C ALA A 165 -9.46 9.81 15.50
N SER A 166 -10.58 9.15 15.73
CA SER A 166 -11.88 9.81 15.68
C SER A 166 -11.83 10.92 16.73
N THR A 167 -11.90 12.16 16.30
CA THR A 167 -12.02 13.34 17.17
C THR A 167 -13.41 13.45 17.79
N GLY A 168 -14.13 12.34 17.92
CA GLY A 168 -15.23 12.20 18.83
C GLY A 168 -14.64 11.93 20.20
N SER A 169 -14.87 12.81 21.17
CA SER A 169 -14.47 12.67 22.57
C SER A 169 -15.09 11.41 23.21
N VAL A 170 -14.47 10.29 22.97
CA VAL A 170 -14.52 9.08 23.77
C VAL A 170 -13.10 8.92 24.27
N ASP A 171 -12.96 8.88 25.57
CA ASP A 171 -11.72 8.75 26.31
C ASP A 171 -10.81 7.67 25.68
N GLY A 172 -9.98 8.07 24.68
CA GLY A 172 -9.16 7.18 23.86
C GLY A 172 -7.98 6.56 24.61
N SER A 173 -7.83 6.87 25.89
CA SER A 173 -6.83 6.27 26.76
C SER A 173 -7.17 4.82 27.16
N SER A 174 -8.46 4.44 27.14
CA SER A 174 -8.88 3.11 27.58
C SER A 174 -8.77 2.02 26.50
N GLN A 175 -8.99 2.34 25.21
CA GLN A 175 -8.94 1.32 24.16
C GLN A 175 -7.50 1.00 23.72
N ALA A 176 -6.63 2.01 23.61
CA ALA A 176 -5.22 1.79 23.35
C ALA A 176 -4.53 1.04 24.51
N ALA A 177 -4.88 1.38 25.75
CA ALA A 177 -4.38 0.68 26.92
C ALA A 177 -4.88 -0.78 26.99
N GLN A 178 -6.12 -1.05 26.58
CA GLN A 178 -6.67 -2.41 26.52
C GLN A 178 -6.01 -3.25 25.43
N LEU A 179 -5.70 -2.67 24.27
CA LEU A 179 -4.99 -3.37 23.21
C LEU A 179 -3.53 -3.70 23.59
N VAL A 180 -2.84 -2.74 24.20
CA VAL A 180 -1.48 -2.95 24.73
C VAL A 180 -1.49 -4.00 25.85
N GLN A 181 -2.49 -4.00 26.71
CA GLN A 181 -2.61 -4.96 27.81
C GLN A 181 -2.98 -6.37 27.29
N ALA A 182 -3.80 -6.47 26.25
CA ALA A 182 -4.09 -7.74 25.57
C ALA A 182 -2.86 -8.33 24.88
N MET A 183 -2.02 -7.50 24.28
CA MET A 183 -0.76 -7.94 23.67
C MET A 183 0.33 -8.28 24.71
N ALA A 184 0.35 -7.62 25.85
CA ALA A 184 1.29 -7.92 26.93
C ALA A 184 0.96 -9.22 27.70
N GLY A 185 -0.28 -9.71 27.60
CA GLY A 185 -0.72 -10.94 28.26
C GLY A 185 -0.24 -12.25 27.64
N PHE A 186 0.43 -12.21 26.48
CA PHE A 186 0.94 -13.42 25.82
C PHE A 186 2.35 -13.88 26.25
N GLY A 187 2.93 -13.25 27.25
CA GLY A 187 4.31 -13.54 27.63
C GLY A 187 4.64 -13.42 29.11
N SER A 188 3.90 -14.05 30.02
CA SER A 188 4.48 -14.51 31.31
C SER A 188 3.43 -15.29 32.11
N GLY A 189 3.59 -16.60 32.19
CA GLY A 189 2.98 -17.37 33.25
C GLY A 189 3.71 -17.10 34.56
N ALA A 190 3.05 -16.47 35.53
CA ALA A 190 3.22 -16.71 36.97
C ALA A 190 2.09 -16.00 37.71
N ALA A 191 1.48 -16.73 38.62
CA ALA A 191 0.32 -16.34 39.44
C ALA A 191 0.55 -15.08 40.28
N ASP A 192 -0.47 -14.23 40.42
CA ASP A 192 -0.97 -13.91 41.72
C ASP A 192 -2.43 -13.40 41.69
N THR A 193 -3.17 -13.81 42.72
CA THR A 193 -4.59 -13.66 42.94
C THR A 193 -4.93 -12.27 43.44
N SER A 194 -5.99 -11.66 42.89
CA SER A 194 -7.04 -10.93 43.55
C SER A 194 -7.53 -9.70 42.77
N ASN A 195 -8.57 -9.86 41.97
CA ASN A 195 -9.76 -9.03 41.98
C ASN A 195 -10.77 -9.59 40.97
N ALA A 196 -11.71 -10.35 41.47
CA ALA A 196 -12.85 -10.82 40.71
C ALA A 196 -13.80 -9.64 40.47
N VAL A 197 -13.87 -9.15 39.25
CA VAL A 197 -15.04 -8.43 38.74
C VAL A 197 -15.86 -9.44 37.94
N SER A 198 -16.99 -9.80 38.51
CA SER A 198 -17.99 -10.66 37.87
C SER A 198 -18.55 -9.95 36.64
N LEU A 199 -18.19 -10.42 35.47
CA LEU A 199 -18.88 -10.11 34.21
C LEU A 199 -19.76 -11.30 33.86
N ALA A 200 -21.07 -11.04 33.82
CA ALA A 200 -22.07 -12.00 33.37
C ALA A 200 -21.70 -12.51 31.95
N ALA A 201 -21.75 -13.83 31.81
CA ALA A 201 -21.45 -14.51 30.57
C ALA A 201 -22.54 -14.24 29.51
N GLU A 202 -22.17 -13.47 28.49
CA GLU A 202 -22.78 -13.61 27.19
C GLU A 202 -21.79 -14.38 26.33
N THR A 203 -22.19 -15.55 25.85
CA THR A 203 -21.38 -16.40 24.98
C THR A 203 -21.27 -15.76 23.56
N PRO A 204 -20.10 -15.30 23.10
CA PRO A 204 -19.94 -14.93 21.71
C PRO A 204 -19.88 -16.21 20.88
N GLN A 205 -20.80 -16.35 19.94
CA GLN A 205 -20.65 -17.32 18.85
C GLN A 205 -19.45 -16.89 17.99
N GLN A 206 -18.40 -17.68 18.04
CA GLN A 206 -17.27 -17.52 17.12
C GLN A 206 -17.68 -17.95 15.72
N PRO A 207 -17.43 -17.15 14.69
CA PRO A 207 -17.54 -17.62 13.31
C PRO A 207 -16.42 -18.62 13.03
N PHE A 208 -16.80 -19.87 12.80
CA PHE A 208 -15.87 -20.88 12.33
C PHE A 208 -15.49 -20.59 10.88
N LEU A 209 -14.20 -20.37 10.62
CA LEU A 209 -13.66 -20.45 9.27
C LEU A 209 -13.70 -21.92 8.84
N THR A 210 -14.62 -22.26 7.94
CA THR A 210 -14.64 -23.57 7.31
C THR A 210 -13.55 -23.63 6.23
N THR A 211 -12.63 -24.57 6.36
CA THR A 211 -11.68 -24.88 5.28
C THR A 211 -12.42 -25.39 4.05
N PRO A 212 -12.11 -24.92 2.82
CA PRO A 212 -12.70 -25.46 1.61
C PRO A 212 -12.21 -26.90 1.42
N GLN A 213 -13.16 -27.84 1.33
CA GLN A 213 -12.88 -29.21 0.86
C GLN A 213 -12.76 -29.17 -0.66
N HIS A 214 -11.60 -29.55 -1.16
CA HIS A 214 -11.42 -29.88 -2.57
C HIS A 214 -11.97 -31.30 -2.83
N ALA A 215 -12.89 -31.41 -3.78
CA ALA A 215 -13.27 -32.64 -4.42
C ALA A 215 -12.46 -32.83 -5.69
#